data_868786cf2b3380403aabc2a518d5a0d6
#
_entry.id   868786cf2b3380403aabc2a518d5a0d6
#
_cell.length_a   1.000
_cell.length_b   1.000
_cell.length_c   1.000
_cell.angle_alpha   90.00
_cell.angle_beta   90.00
_cell.angle_gamma   90.00
#
_symmetry.space_group_name_H-M   'P 1'
#
loop_
_entity.id
_entity.type
_entity.pdbx_description
1 polymer ?
#
loop_
_entity_poly.entity_id
_entity_poly.type
_entity_poly.pdbx_seq_one_letter_code
_entity_poly.pdbx_strand_id
1 'polypeptide(L)'
;MAVILKLGKKFQVTYEVVTPAKEIKMIKELFDNYEDAAKRKELLDGETCMYSPDSLFVDIMKDWLNDPYFVDHIHKHREASKNFDTYLQNYLGTTRVSEMNVDYAQSLIEKICATPSVRSKKGLSTKTVRSCKLLLSETCDHAIQLGIMDTNPFIGIHISNPSTHKKKKKSVDWTYETMLQIFEGCKEEKLYVIMQIIFATGLNVFDVVGLTWSDFYKGNGGAYIRSNKSLRRLARSSVDLIPKQQIIQEYSNEESTRTVNVHYYKDKQELIHIPEALYELLSQWKKRCNSIYHFDTNPESLMFTTHGIAPYDDRLMLKHIRLTTDKLKLPRHTLMGLKAFSNKVDVDGRSYRDIYYYEHSNISFDYSGLTAKEKAVKINKEFTKSMKKELPDKDKKDAVDLVKQLSEDKNIRKKLLMKLLEIESGE
;
A
#
# COMPACT_ATOMS: atom_id res chain seq x y z
N MET A 1 -30.83 14.67 25.01
CA MET A 1 -31.23 13.28 25.33
C MET A 1 -31.63 12.57 24.04
N ALA A 2 -30.96 11.48 23.71
CA ALA A 2 -31.22 10.76 22.47
C ALA A 2 -32.35 9.71 22.68
N VAL A 3 -33.26 9.55 21.69
CA VAL A 3 -34.36 8.61 21.73
C VAL A 3 -34.26 7.63 20.57
N ILE A 4 -34.42 6.33 20.85
CA ILE A 4 -34.44 5.29 19.82
C ILE A 4 -35.93 4.98 19.50
N LEU A 5 -36.28 5.05 18.22
CA LEU A 5 -37.60 4.68 17.72
C LEU A 5 -37.46 3.52 16.72
N LYS A 6 -38.28 2.49 16.86
CA LYS A 6 -38.33 1.40 15.89
C LYS A 6 -39.22 1.77 14.71
N LEU A 7 -38.69 1.81 13.52
CA LEU A 7 -39.36 2.12 12.26
C LEU A 7 -39.33 0.88 11.34
N GLY A 8 -40.30 -0.01 11.51
CA GLY A 8 -40.36 -1.26 10.75
C GLY A 8 -39.20 -2.18 11.07
N LYS A 9 -38.29 -2.39 10.11
CA LYS A 9 -37.07 -3.21 10.26
C LYS A 9 -35.85 -2.41 10.71
N LYS A 10 -35.93 -1.07 10.77
CA LYS A 10 -34.85 -0.18 11.13
C LYS A 10 -35.06 0.51 12.46
N PHE A 11 -34.00 1.01 13.06
CA PHE A 11 -34.00 1.76 14.31
C PHE A 11 -33.55 3.19 14.03
N GLN A 12 -34.33 4.18 14.45
CA GLN A 12 -34.01 5.59 14.30
C GLN A 12 -33.56 6.14 15.65
N VAL A 13 -32.36 6.71 15.70
CA VAL A 13 -31.87 7.52 16.82
C VAL A 13 -32.23 8.97 16.53
N THR A 14 -32.97 9.60 17.41
CA THR A 14 -33.34 11.02 17.30
C THR A 14 -32.77 11.76 18.49
N TYR A 15 -32.01 12.82 18.24
CA TYR A 15 -31.41 13.65 19.29
C TYR A 15 -31.40 15.13 18.90
N GLU A 16 -31.33 15.96 19.92
CA GLU A 16 -31.29 17.41 19.76
C GLU A 16 -29.87 17.92 19.79
N VAL A 17 -29.50 18.73 18.80
CA VAL A 17 -28.24 19.48 18.78
C VAL A 17 -28.56 20.94 18.89
N VAL A 18 -27.96 21.61 19.86
CA VAL A 18 -28.05 23.08 19.99
C VAL A 18 -27.01 23.69 19.05
N THR A 19 -27.48 24.39 18.02
CA THR A 19 -26.58 25.11 17.11
C THR A 19 -25.95 26.32 17.83
N PRO A 20 -24.80 26.83 17.35
CA PRO A 20 -24.18 28.05 17.89
C PRO A 20 -25.10 29.26 17.89
N ALA A 21 -26.10 29.29 17.00
CA ALA A 21 -27.16 30.29 16.96
C ALA A 21 -28.25 30.09 18.06
N LYS A 22 -28.06 29.14 19.00
CA LYS A 22 -29.01 28.73 20.02
C LYS A 22 -30.32 28.13 19.46
N GLU A 23 -30.34 27.71 18.21
CA GLU A 23 -31.45 26.97 17.65
C GLU A 23 -31.32 25.48 17.95
N ILE A 24 -32.41 24.84 18.36
CA ILE A 24 -32.45 23.39 18.59
C ILE A 24 -32.80 22.72 17.26
N LYS A 25 -31.85 21.93 16.71
CA LYS A 25 -32.10 21.10 15.53
C LYS A 25 -32.23 19.63 15.93
N MET A 26 -33.29 18.98 15.44
CA MET A 26 -33.51 17.55 15.61
C MET A 26 -32.77 16.77 14.51
N ILE A 27 -31.81 15.96 14.91
CA ILE A 27 -31.09 15.06 13.99
C ILE A 27 -31.68 13.65 14.11
N LYS A 28 -31.81 12.96 12.98
CA LYS A 28 -32.36 11.61 12.87
C LYS A 28 -31.40 10.73 12.11
N GLU A 29 -30.86 9.71 12.78
CA GLU A 29 -29.96 8.70 12.19
C GLU A 29 -30.67 7.34 12.12
N LEU A 30 -30.47 6.57 11.04
CA LEU A 30 -31.13 5.27 10.83
C LEU A 30 -30.08 4.15 10.92
N PHE A 31 -30.40 3.11 11.69
CA PHE A 31 -29.59 1.92 11.91
C PHE A 31 -30.35 0.66 11.52
N ASP A 32 -29.64 -0.33 11.00
CA ASP A 32 -30.25 -1.60 10.58
C ASP A 32 -30.48 -2.56 11.77
N ASN A 33 -29.78 -2.39 12.89
CA ASN A 33 -29.94 -3.19 14.09
C ASN A 33 -30.06 -2.32 15.37
N TYR A 34 -30.62 -2.92 16.43
CA TYR A 34 -30.81 -2.23 17.71
C TYR A 34 -29.50 -1.97 18.47
N GLU A 35 -28.52 -2.86 18.35
CA GLU A 35 -27.26 -2.74 19.08
C GLU A 35 -26.45 -1.52 18.65
N ASP A 36 -26.39 -1.23 17.36
CA ASP A 36 -25.70 -0.05 16.83
C ASP A 36 -26.45 1.24 17.20
N ALA A 37 -27.79 1.22 17.13
CA ALA A 37 -28.62 2.33 17.60
C ALA A 37 -28.45 2.59 19.11
N ALA A 38 -28.33 1.52 19.91
CA ALA A 38 -28.15 1.61 21.37
C ALA A 38 -26.74 2.16 21.71
N LYS A 39 -25.70 1.68 21.05
CA LYS A 39 -24.32 2.22 21.18
C LYS A 39 -24.26 3.69 20.81
N ARG A 40 -24.94 4.08 19.72
CA ARG A 40 -24.98 5.48 19.30
C ARG A 40 -25.73 6.36 20.31
N LYS A 41 -26.83 5.86 20.86
CA LYS A 41 -27.56 6.54 21.94
C LYS A 41 -26.68 6.72 23.20
N GLU A 42 -25.98 5.69 23.62
CA GLU A 42 -25.11 5.71 24.80
C GLU A 42 -23.98 6.75 24.62
N LEU A 43 -23.40 6.81 23.43
CA LEU A 43 -22.43 7.86 23.07
C LEU A 43 -23.06 9.26 23.15
N LEU A 44 -24.25 9.45 22.61
CA LEU A 44 -24.95 10.76 22.61
C LEU A 44 -25.46 11.19 23.99
N ASP A 45 -25.87 10.26 24.85
CA ASP A 45 -26.29 10.55 26.22
C ASP A 45 -25.07 10.77 27.17
N GLY A 46 -23.87 10.26 26.78
CA GLY A 46 -22.61 10.45 27.49
C GLY A 46 -21.79 11.66 27.01
N GLU A 47 -22.05 12.15 25.83
CA GLU A 47 -21.34 13.31 25.26
C GLU A 47 -22.13 14.61 25.49
N THR A 48 -21.79 15.33 26.54
CA THR A 48 -21.74 16.79 26.45
C THR A 48 -20.73 17.06 25.34
N CYS A 49 -21.16 17.76 24.26
CA CYS A 49 -20.25 18.11 23.15
C CYS A 49 -18.98 18.72 23.74
N MET A 50 -17.85 18.00 23.69
CA MET A 50 -16.56 18.41 24.29
C MET A 50 -15.99 19.64 23.60
N TYR A 51 -16.55 20.03 22.46
CA TYR A 51 -16.07 21.11 21.62
C TYR A 51 -17.07 22.27 21.56
N SER A 52 -16.51 23.47 21.47
CA SER A 52 -17.24 24.72 21.29
C SER A 52 -16.60 25.54 20.15
N PRO A 53 -17.24 26.61 19.67
CA PRO A 53 -16.61 27.53 18.71
C PRO A 53 -15.26 28.11 19.20
N ASP A 54 -15.03 28.13 20.50
CA ASP A 54 -13.77 28.56 21.10
C ASP A 54 -12.70 27.47 21.20
N SER A 55 -13.03 26.22 20.85
CA SER A 55 -12.07 25.11 20.81
C SER A 55 -11.01 25.34 19.73
N LEU A 56 -9.83 24.76 19.94
CA LEU A 56 -8.76 24.85 18.95
C LEU A 56 -9.09 24.01 17.72
N PHE A 57 -8.93 24.58 16.55
CA PHE A 57 -9.20 23.89 15.28
C PHE A 57 -8.30 22.65 15.09
N VAL A 58 -7.09 22.68 15.66
CA VAL A 58 -6.17 21.52 15.69
C VAL A 58 -6.77 20.32 16.40
N ASP A 59 -7.54 20.53 17.47
CA ASP A 59 -8.11 19.42 18.25
C ASP A 59 -9.29 18.80 17.50
N ILE A 60 -10.09 19.62 16.81
CA ILE A 60 -11.13 19.10 15.89
C ILE A 60 -10.51 18.31 14.74
N MET A 61 -9.36 18.75 14.20
CA MET A 61 -8.65 18.03 13.15
C MET A 61 -8.11 16.69 13.64
N LYS A 62 -7.60 16.59 14.86
CA LYS A 62 -7.18 15.33 15.47
C LYS A 62 -8.36 14.38 15.69
N ASP A 63 -9.49 14.92 16.13
CA ASP A 63 -10.72 14.17 16.31
C ASP A 63 -11.20 13.62 14.95
N TRP A 64 -11.27 14.46 13.92
CA TRP A 64 -11.55 14.00 12.56
C TRP A 64 -10.59 12.92 12.06
N LEU A 65 -9.29 13.04 12.32
CA LEU A 65 -8.30 12.02 11.93
C LEU A 65 -8.49 10.68 12.67
N ASN A 66 -9.20 10.65 13.79
CA ASN A 66 -9.56 9.44 14.52
C ASN A 66 -10.96 8.91 14.16
N ASP A 67 -11.67 9.56 13.22
CA ASP A 67 -13.01 9.16 12.81
C ASP A 67 -13.01 7.76 12.18
N PRO A 68 -14.03 6.92 12.46
CA PRO A 68 -14.21 5.59 11.86
C PRO A 68 -14.19 5.57 10.34
N TYR A 69 -14.50 6.69 9.66
CA TYR A 69 -14.35 6.84 8.22
C TYR A 69 -12.98 6.38 7.69
N PHE A 70 -11.93 6.58 8.46
CA PHE A 70 -10.58 6.23 8.06
C PHE A 70 -10.25 4.75 8.18
N VAL A 71 -11.07 3.94 8.85
CA VAL A 71 -10.92 2.47 8.89
C VAL A 71 -10.98 1.91 7.47
N ASP A 72 -11.94 2.35 6.67
CA ASP A 72 -12.08 1.94 5.27
C ASP A 72 -11.15 2.70 4.32
N HIS A 73 -10.56 3.82 4.78
CA HIS A 73 -9.78 4.74 3.98
C HIS A 73 -8.34 4.96 4.49
N ILE A 74 -7.68 3.89 4.94
CA ILE A 74 -6.35 3.92 5.58
C ILE A 74 -5.29 4.69 4.76
N HIS A 75 -5.34 4.60 3.43
CA HIS A 75 -4.42 5.34 2.57
C HIS A 75 -4.66 6.85 2.59
N LYS A 76 -5.92 7.30 2.75
CA LYS A 76 -6.26 8.72 2.93
C LYS A 76 -5.81 9.19 4.29
N HIS A 77 -6.05 8.41 5.36
CA HIS A 77 -5.55 8.71 6.69
C HIS A 77 -4.04 8.95 6.70
N ARG A 78 -3.26 8.06 6.07
CA ARG A 78 -1.80 8.22 5.96
C ARG A 78 -1.39 9.54 5.30
N GLU A 79 -2.07 9.94 4.22
CA GLU A 79 -1.78 11.21 3.53
C GLU A 79 -2.22 12.40 4.39
N ALA A 80 -3.38 12.32 5.01
CA ALA A 80 -3.94 13.35 5.89
C ALA A 80 -3.06 13.57 7.14
N SER A 81 -2.73 12.51 7.89
CA SER A 81 -1.86 12.58 9.07
C SER A 81 -0.49 13.16 8.72
N LYS A 82 0.10 12.71 7.60
CA LYS A 82 1.37 13.28 7.15
C LYS A 82 1.28 14.78 6.83
N ASN A 83 0.21 15.21 6.18
CA ASN A 83 0.01 16.62 5.84
C ASN A 83 -0.24 17.46 7.10
N PHE A 84 -0.97 16.92 8.05
CA PHE A 84 -1.18 17.51 9.35
C PHE A 84 0.16 17.72 10.07
N ASP A 85 0.92 16.67 10.33
CA ASP A 85 2.18 16.69 11.09
C ASP A 85 3.25 17.57 10.42
N THR A 86 3.30 17.54 9.07
CA THR A 86 4.40 18.20 8.35
C THR A 86 4.12 19.65 8.05
N TYR A 87 2.85 20.00 7.80
CA TYR A 87 2.51 21.32 7.24
C TYR A 87 1.46 22.09 8.03
N LEU A 88 0.40 21.44 8.54
CA LEU A 88 -0.74 22.15 9.08
C LEU A 88 -0.63 22.48 10.56
N GLN A 89 -0.09 21.59 11.36
CA GLN A 89 0.00 21.75 12.81
C GLN A 89 0.66 23.07 13.23
N ASN A 90 1.73 23.45 12.54
CA ASN A 90 2.47 24.69 12.86
C ASN A 90 1.69 25.96 12.52
N TYR A 91 0.78 25.91 11.54
CA TYR A 91 -0.02 27.08 11.14
C TYR A 91 -1.32 27.21 11.93
N LEU A 92 -1.83 26.10 12.45
CA LEU A 92 -3.13 26.03 13.13
C LEU A 92 -3.03 26.05 14.66
N GLY A 93 -1.81 26.01 15.22
CA GLY A 93 -1.56 25.71 16.62
C GLY A 93 -2.39 26.47 17.67
N THR A 94 -2.80 27.69 17.37
CA THR A 94 -3.59 28.54 18.27
C THR A 94 -4.93 28.98 17.68
N THR A 95 -5.24 28.58 16.45
CA THR A 95 -6.46 29.02 15.75
C THR A 95 -7.70 28.36 16.36
N ARG A 96 -8.70 29.15 16.70
CA ARG A 96 -9.99 28.69 17.18
C ARG A 96 -10.93 28.39 16.02
N VAL A 97 -11.93 27.55 16.25
CA VAL A 97 -12.98 27.25 15.25
C VAL A 97 -13.69 28.53 14.81
N SER A 98 -14.02 29.42 15.74
CA SER A 98 -14.68 30.71 15.48
C SER A 98 -13.87 31.67 14.62
N GLU A 99 -12.55 31.53 14.58
CA GLU A 99 -11.65 32.36 13.77
C GLU A 99 -11.54 31.88 12.31
N MET A 100 -12.03 30.68 12.02
CA MET A 100 -11.92 30.03 10.71
C MET A 100 -12.98 30.59 9.74
N ASN A 101 -12.74 31.79 9.25
CA ASN A 101 -13.56 32.43 8.21
C ASN A 101 -12.88 32.37 6.83
N VAL A 102 -13.55 32.87 5.79
CA VAL A 102 -13.09 32.81 4.40
C VAL A 102 -11.75 33.53 4.21
N ASP A 103 -11.57 34.68 4.81
CA ASP A 103 -10.34 35.50 4.70
C ASP A 103 -9.15 34.78 5.35
N TYR A 104 -9.37 34.22 6.54
CA TYR A 104 -8.36 33.39 7.21
C TYR A 104 -8.00 32.16 6.39
N ALA A 105 -9.00 31.45 5.88
CA ALA A 105 -8.81 30.25 5.06
C ALA A 105 -8.01 30.57 3.79
N GLN A 106 -8.28 31.68 3.11
CA GLN A 106 -7.52 32.13 1.93
C GLN A 106 -6.06 32.43 2.31
N SER A 107 -5.84 33.21 3.36
CA SER A 107 -4.50 33.53 3.87
C SER A 107 -3.72 32.26 4.28
N LEU A 108 -4.38 31.30 4.92
CA LEU A 108 -3.78 30.03 5.31
C LEU A 108 -3.32 29.23 4.07
N ILE A 109 -4.15 29.13 3.04
CA ILE A 109 -3.78 28.44 1.79
C ILE A 109 -2.60 29.13 1.11
N GLU A 110 -2.52 30.45 1.13
CA GLU A 110 -1.38 31.21 0.59
C GLU A 110 -0.08 30.93 1.37
N LYS A 111 -0.15 30.89 2.70
CA LYS A 111 0.98 30.49 3.55
C LYS A 111 1.43 29.06 3.26
N ILE A 112 0.50 28.12 3.10
CA ILE A 112 0.80 26.75 2.75
C ILE A 112 1.45 26.67 1.35
N CYS A 113 0.99 27.44 0.37
CA CYS A 113 1.61 27.53 -0.96
C CYS A 113 3.06 28.00 -0.89
N ALA A 114 3.35 28.96 -0.04
CA ALA A 114 4.68 29.55 0.14
C ALA A 114 5.63 28.65 0.96
N THR A 115 5.11 27.64 1.68
CA THR A 115 5.91 26.76 2.53
C THR A 115 6.97 26.01 1.72
N PRO A 116 8.26 26.07 2.10
CA PRO A 116 9.32 25.33 1.44
C PRO A 116 9.06 23.83 1.50
N SER A 117 9.22 23.15 0.38
CA SER A 117 9.15 21.69 0.36
C SER A 117 10.38 21.09 1.06
N VAL A 118 10.20 19.99 1.79
CA VAL A 118 11.31 19.22 2.42
C VAL A 118 12.40 18.81 1.41
N ARG A 119 12.04 18.67 0.13
CA ARG A 119 12.96 18.26 -0.95
C ARG A 119 13.46 19.40 -1.82
N SER A 120 12.87 20.56 -1.73
CA SER A 120 13.20 21.71 -2.59
C SER A 120 12.90 23.00 -1.80
N LYS A 121 13.78 23.98 -1.92
CA LYS A 121 13.56 25.32 -1.33
C LYS A 121 12.39 26.10 -1.98
N LYS A 122 11.78 25.55 -3.02
CA LYS A 122 10.58 26.09 -3.68
C LYS A 122 9.33 25.67 -2.91
N GLY A 123 8.27 26.45 -2.99
CA GLY A 123 7.00 26.17 -2.35
C GLY A 123 6.43 24.77 -2.63
N LEU A 124 5.40 24.38 -1.90
CA LEU A 124 4.78 23.05 -2.02
C LEU A 124 4.19 22.83 -3.42
N SER A 125 4.09 21.56 -3.82
CA SER A 125 3.44 21.20 -5.09
C SER A 125 1.93 21.47 -5.01
N THR A 126 1.30 21.85 -6.12
CA THR A 126 -0.16 22.03 -6.20
C THR A 126 -0.92 20.81 -5.69
N LYS A 127 -0.40 19.59 -5.94
CA LYS A 127 -1.01 18.36 -5.41
C LYS A 127 -0.99 18.36 -3.88
N THR A 128 0.13 18.69 -3.26
CA THR A 128 0.26 18.74 -1.78
C THR A 128 -0.66 19.80 -1.20
N VAL A 129 -0.69 21.02 -1.80
CA VAL A 129 -1.57 22.09 -1.34
C VAL A 129 -3.04 21.69 -1.43
N ARG A 130 -3.45 21.04 -2.53
CA ARG A 130 -4.82 20.53 -2.68
C ARG A 130 -5.17 19.47 -1.63
N SER A 131 -4.23 18.61 -1.30
CA SER A 131 -4.41 17.60 -0.26
C SER A 131 -4.54 18.22 1.13
N CYS A 132 -3.75 19.26 1.44
CA CYS A 132 -3.89 20.06 2.67
C CYS A 132 -5.24 20.80 2.71
N LYS A 133 -5.65 21.44 1.61
CA LYS A 133 -6.96 22.11 1.50
C LYS A 133 -8.11 21.14 1.72
N LEU A 134 -8.02 19.94 1.14
CA LEU A 134 -9.05 18.90 1.31
C LEU A 134 -9.18 18.51 2.79
N LEU A 135 -8.08 18.24 3.48
CA LEU A 135 -8.11 17.91 4.90
C LEU A 135 -8.70 19.04 5.75
N LEU A 136 -8.34 20.31 5.47
CA LEU A 136 -8.91 21.46 6.15
C LEU A 136 -10.43 21.58 5.91
N SER A 137 -10.87 21.36 4.67
CA SER A 137 -12.29 21.36 4.31
C SER A 137 -13.06 20.23 5.00
N GLU A 138 -12.54 18.99 4.97
CA GLU A 138 -13.13 17.84 5.65
C GLU A 138 -13.22 18.06 7.17
N THR A 139 -12.21 18.70 7.78
CA THR A 139 -12.26 19.10 9.20
C THR A 139 -13.36 20.13 9.48
N CYS A 140 -13.58 21.10 8.59
CA CYS A 140 -14.68 22.05 8.72
C CYS A 140 -16.04 21.34 8.57
N ASP A 141 -16.17 20.40 7.64
CA ASP A 141 -17.38 19.63 7.47
C ASP A 141 -17.68 18.78 8.73
N HIS A 142 -16.63 18.23 9.36
CA HIS A 142 -16.75 17.55 10.65
C HIS A 142 -17.17 18.52 11.78
N ALA A 143 -16.57 19.73 11.84
CA ALA A 143 -16.97 20.79 12.81
C ALA A 143 -18.45 21.22 12.63
N ILE A 144 -18.94 21.24 11.38
CA ILE A 144 -20.37 21.50 11.09
C ILE A 144 -21.24 20.36 11.61
N GLN A 145 -20.81 19.10 11.43
CA GLN A 145 -21.53 17.93 11.97
C GLN A 145 -21.59 17.96 13.51
N LEU A 146 -20.52 18.43 14.16
CA LEU A 146 -20.48 18.63 15.61
C LEU A 146 -21.31 19.87 16.07
N GLY A 147 -21.87 20.66 15.15
CA GLY A 147 -22.68 21.85 15.46
C GLY A 147 -21.88 23.05 15.99
N ILE A 148 -20.57 23.08 15.82
CA ILE A 148 -19.68 24.15 16.29
C ILE A 148 -19.24 25.12 15.19
N MET A 149 -19.65 24.87 13.94
CA MET A 149 -19.41 25.72 12.78
C MET A 149 -20.65 25.71 11.86
N ASP A 150 -20.98 26.83 11.24
CA ASP A 150 -22.16 26.94 10.37
C ASP A 150 -21.86 26.68 8.90
N THR A 151 -20.69 27.11 8.43
CA THR A 151 -20.31 27.06 7.01
C THR A 151 -18.86 26.66 6.83
N ASN A 152 -18.56 25.95 5.75
CA ASN A 152 -17.20 25.56 5.41
C ASN A 152 -16.50 26.68 4.60
N PRO A 153 -15.52 27.40 5.17
CA PRO A 153 -14.87 28.53 4.53
C PRO A 153 -13.93 28.12 3.37
N PHE A 154 -13.59 26.84 3.25
CA PHE A 154 -12.71 26.36 2.18
C PHE A 154 -13.47 26.07 0.86
N ILE A 155 -14.80 26.15 0.86
CA ILE A 155 -15.59 26.03 -0.37
C ILE A 155 -15.31 27.26 -1.23
N GLY A 156 -14.92 27.05 -2.49
CA GLY A 156 -14.63 28.14 -3.43
C GLY A 156 -13.23 28.78 -3.32
N ILE A 157 -12.43 28.45 -2.33
CA ILE A 157 -11.05 28.96 -2.21
C ILE A 157 -10.22 28.52 -3.43
N HIS A 158 -9.61 29.47 -4.11
CA HIS A 158 -8.71 29.22 -5.23
C HIS A 158 -7.27 29.03 -4.77
N ILE A 159 -6.60 28.00 -5.27
CA ILE A 159 -5.18 27.77 -5.06
C ILE A 159 -4.43 28.51 -6.17
N SER A 160 -3.94 29.70 -5.88
CA SER A 160 -2.98 30.38 -6.75
C SER A 160 -1.66 29.61 -6.72
N ASN A 161 -1.22 29.14 -7.88
CA ASN A 161 -0.04 28.27 -7.98
C ASN A 161 1.16 29.04 -8.55
N PRO A 162 2.05 29.58 -7.70
CA PRO A 162 3.29 30.20 -8.18
C PRO A 162 4.41 29.17 -8.44
N SER A 163 4.26 27.92 -8.03
CA SER A 163 5.32 26.95 -8.21
C SER A 163 5.32 26.42 -9.64
N THR A 164 6.06 27.08 -10.52
CA THR A 164 6.54 26.50 -11.78
C THR A 164 7.47 25.33 -11.48
N HIS A 165 6.95 24.25 -10.88
CA HIS A 165 7.68 23.01 -10.86
C HIS A 165 7.88 22.60 -12.32
N LYS A 166 9.15 22.42 -12.71
CA LYS A 166 9.48 21.76 -13.99
C LYS A 166 8.50 20.60 -14.13
N LYS A 167 7.69 20.61 -15.20
CA LYS A 167 6.76 19.51 -15.50
C LYS A 167 7.54 18.23 -15.31
N LYS A 168 7.19 17.42 -14.31
CA LYS A 168 7.76 16.07 -14.16
C LYS A 168 7.58 15.44 -15.53
N LYS A 169 8.63 14.87 -16.10
CA LYS A 169 8.47 14.02 -17.29
C LYS A 169 7.34 13.08 -16.98
N LYS A 170 6.20 13.22 -17.67
CA LYS A 170 5.06 12.32 -17.52
C LYS A 170 5.60 10.91 -17.72
N SER A 171 5.21 9.97 -16.85
CA SER A 171 5.37 8.56 -17.19
C SER A 171 4.70 8.35 -18.52
N VAL A 172 5.39 7.73 -19.45
CA VAL A 172 4.81 7.41 -20.75
C VAL A 172 3.85 6.26 -20.57
N ASP A 173 2.74 6.28 -21.27
CA ASP A 173 1.78 5.18 -21.27
C ASP A 173 2.43 3.91 -21.83
N TRP A 174 2.06 2.77 -21.30
CA TRP A 174 2.46 1.50 -21.83
C TRP A 174 1.81 1.26 -23.20
N THR A 175 2.61 0.73 -24.12
CA THR A 175 2.14 0.15 -25.38
C THR A 175 2.45 -1.35 -25.36
N TYR A 176 1.83 -2.12 -26.26
CA TYR A 176 2.08 -3.56 -26.36
C TYR A 176 3.57 -3.86 -26.63
N GLU A 177 4.17 -3.13 -27.55
CA GLU A 177 5.59 -3.23 -27.89
C GLU A 177 6.52 -2.91 -26.71
N THR A 178 6.26 -1.81 -26.01
CA THR A 178 7.10 -1.45 -24.84
C THR A 178 6.92 -2.45 -23.69
N MET A 179 5.75 -3.05 -23.57
CA MET A 179 5.51 -4.12 -22.61
C MET A 179 6.36 -5.35 -22.93
N LEU A 180 6.33 -5.82 -24.18
CA LEU A 180 7.15 -6.96 -24.62
C LEU A 180 8.65 -6.68 -24.38
N GLN A 181 9.16 -5.53 -24.80
CA GLN A 181 10.55 -5.15 -24.58
C GLN A 181 10.95 -5.14 -23.09
N ILE A 182 10.06 -4.66 -22.22
CA ILE A 182 10.32 -4.62 -20.78
C ILE A 182 10.27 -6.02 -20.18
N PHE A 183 9.34 -6.88 -20.60
CA PHE A 183 9.26 -8.26 -20.14
C PHE A 183 10.52 -9.06 -20.54
N GLU A 184 10.92 -9.01 -21.78
CA GLU A 184 12.14 -9.66 -22.30
C GLU A 184 13.42 -9.10 -21.68
N GLY A 185 13.49 -7.77 -21.54
CA GLY A 185 14.65 -7.07 -20.98
C GLY A 185 14.77 -7.12 -19.46
N CYS A 186 13.76 -7.63 -18.75
CA CYS A 186 13.78 -7.69 -17.29
C CYS A 186 14.78 -8.74 -16.78
N LYS A 187 15.79 -8.31 -16.03
CA LYS A 187 16.82 -9.21 -15.45
C LYS A 187 16.56 -9.52 -13.96
N GLU A 188 15.43 -9.10 -13.42
CA GLU A 188 15.02 -9.36 -12.04
C GLU A 188 13.80 -10.27 -12.03
N GLU A 189 13.98 -11.53 -11.67
CA GLU A 189 12.96 -12.58 -11.74
C GLU A 189 11.70 -12.23 -10.90
N LYS A 190 11.90 -11.75 -9.66
CA LYS A 190 10.78 -11.34 -8.80
C LYS A 190 9.93 -10.25 -9.45
N LEU A 191 10.60 -9.24 -10.04
CA LEU A 191 9.91 -8.17 -10.75
C LEU A 191 9.17 -8.69 -11.99
N TYR A 192 9.80 -9.60 -12.74
CA TYR A 192 9.18 -10.22 -13.91
C TYR A 192 7.88 -10.94 -13.54
N VAL A 193 7.92 -11.81 -12.52
CA VAL A 193 6.74 -12.54 -12.05
C VAL A 193 5.65 -11.58 -11.55
N ILE A 194 6.03 -10.54 -10.79
CA ILE A 194 5.09 -9.49 -10.32
C ILE A 194 4.43 -8.79 -11.51
N MET A 195 5.20 -8.42 -12.53
CA MET A 195 4.67 -7.76 -13.74
C MET A 195 3.68 -8.66 -14.48
N GLN A 196 3.99 -9.96 -14.62
CA GLN A 196 3.09 -10.93 -15.23
C GLN A 196 1.76 -11.04 -14.46
N ILE A 197 1.80 -11.11 -13.12
CA ILE A 197 0.59 -11.11 -12.30
C ILE A 197 -0.21 -9.82 -12.49
N ILE A 198 0.44 -8.64 -12.42
CA ILE A 198 -0.24 -7.35 -12.60
C ILE A 198 -0.93 -7.29 -13.96
N PHE A 199 -0.24 -7.73 -15.01
CA PHE A 199 -0.76 -7.70 -16.37
C PHE A 199 -1.92 -8.68 -16.57
N ALA A 200 -1.81 -9.90 -16.05
CA ALA A 200 -2.87 -10.90 -16.15
C ALA A 200 -4.13 -10.55 -15.35
N THR A 201 -3.96 -9.95 -14.17
CA THR A 201 -5.06 -9.80 -13.21
C THR A 201 -5.58 -8.37 -13.07
N GLY A 202 -4.80 -7.37 -13.47
CA GLY A 202 -5.10 -5.97 -13.20
C GLY A 202 -5.02 -5.59 -11.71
N LEU A 203 -4.47 -6.44 -10.85
CA LEU A 203 -4.26 -6.15 -9.44
C LEU A 203 -3.27 -4.98 -9.25
N ASN A 204 -3.40 -4.26 -8.16
CA ASN A 204 -2.37 -3.29 -7.80
C ASN A 204 -1.16 -3.99 -7.17
N VAL A 205 -0.01 -3.34 -7.21
CA VAL A 205 1.26 -3.90 -6.73
C VAL A 205 1.20 -4.32 -5.26
N PHE A 206 0.45 -3.60 -4.42
CA PHE A 206 0.35 -3.90 -2.98
C PHE A 206 -0.47 -5.16 -2.70
N ASP A 207 -1.45 -5.45 -3.54
CA ASP A 207 -2.23 -6.69 -3.45
C ASP A 207 -1.39 -7.85 -3.98
N VAL A 208 -0.61 -7.66 -5.05
CA VAL A 208 0.30 -8.69 -5.58
C VAL A 208 1.39 -9.07 -4.59
N VAL A 209 2.04 -8.11 -3.94
CA VAL A 209 3.07 -8.44 -2.93
C VAL A 209 2.49 -8.97 -1.62
N GLY A 210 1.20 -8.78 -1.39
CA GLY A 210 0.46 -9.37 -0.28
C GLY A 210 -0.04 -10.81 -0.52
N LEU A 211 0.16 -11.37 -1.72
CA LEU A 211 -0.23 -12.75 -2.01
C LEU A 211 0.62 -13.74 -1.23
N THR A 212 -0.04 -14.77 -0.72
CA THR A 212 0.59 -15.94 -0.10
C THR A 212 0.50 -17.15 -1.04
N TRP A 213 1.24 -18.22 -0.74
CA TRP A 213 1.24 -19.41 -1.58
C TRP A 213 -0.12 -20.12 -1.62
N SER A 214 -1.00 -19.91 -0.64
CA SER A 214 -2.38 -20.43 -0.64
C SER A 214 -3.32 -19.62 -1.55
N ASP A 215 -2.91 -18.47 -2.05
CA ASP A 215 -3.78 -17.60 -2.84
C ASP A 215 -3.75 -17.95 -4.34
N PHE A 216 -2.82 -18.80 -4.81
CA PHE A 216 -2.88 -19.30 -6.16
C PHE A 216 -3.09 -20.81 -6.18
N TYR A 217 -4.05 -21.28 -6.97
CA TYR A 217 -4.43 -22.68 -7.02
C TYR A 217 -5.13 -23.06 -8.33
N LYS A 218 -5.22 -24.34 -8.58
CA LYS A 218 -5.95 -24.89 -9.72
C LYS A 218 -7.23 -25.59 -9.22
N GLY A 219 -8.35 -25.19 -9.77
CA GLY A 219 -9.67 -25.76 -9.49
C GLY A 219 -10.28 -26.45 -10.72
N ASN A 220 -11.54 -26.91 -10.60
CA ASN A 220 -12.22 -27.63 -11.68
C ASN A 220 -12.49 -26.80 -12.95
N GLY A 221 -12.40 -25.46 -12.87
CA GLY A 221 -12.63 -24.55 -14.00
C GLY A 221 -11.38 -23.83 -14.49
N GLY A 222 -10.17 -24.18 -14.03
CA GLY A 222 -8.93 -23.52 -14.41
C GLY A 222 -8.07 -23.09 -13.25
N ALA A 223 -7.16 -22.17 -13.51
CA ALA A 223 -6.25 -21.61 -12.52
C ALA A 223 -6.76 -20.26 -12.00
N TYR A 224 -6.54 -20.00 -10.71
CA TYR A 224 -7.08 -18.83 -10.03
C TYR A 224 -6.08 -18.18 -9.09
N ILE A 225 -6.21 -16.86 -8.95
CA ILE A 225 -5.61 -16.08 -7.86
C ILE A 225 -6.73 -15.49 -6.99
N ARG A 226 -6.65 -15.72 -5.68
CA ARG A 226 -7.54 -15.12 -4.68
C ARG A 226 -6.89 -13.84 -4.15
N SER A 227 -7.52 -12.69 -4.40
CA SER A 227 -7.07 -11.38 -3.94
C SER A 227 -7.91 -10.89 -2.77
N ASN A 228 -7.55 -11.32 -1.58
CA ASN A 228 -8.18 -10.91 -0.32
C ASN A 228 -7.20 -10.27 0.67
N LYS A 229 -5.92 -10.16 0.31
CA LYS A 229 -4.85 -9.64 1.15
C LYS A 229 -4.18 -8.43 0.49
N SER A 230 -3.56 -7.59 1.30
CA SER A 230 -2.74 -6.49 0.84
C SER A 230 -1.55 -6.31 1.78
N LEU A 231 -0.41 -5.92 1.23
CA LEU A 231 0.76 -5.59 2.01
C LEU A 231 1.17 -4.15 1.73
N ARG A 232 1.11 -3.32 2.76
CA ARG A 232 1.38 -1.88 2.62
C ARG A 232 2.31 -1.37 3.69
N ARG A 233 3.10 -0.38 3.31
CA ARG A 233 3.87 0.40 4.26
C ARG A 233 3.00 1.53 4.80
N LEU A 234 2.64 1.47 6.06
CA LEU A 234 1.77 2.42 6.75
C LEU A 234 2.54 3.23 7.79
N ALA A 235 2.02 4.39 8.17
CA ALA A 235 2.44 5.06 9.39
C ALA A 235 1.94 4.25 10.61
N ARG A 236 2.68 4.25 11.72
CA ARG A 236 2.23 3.52 12.91
C ARG A 236 0.85 3.98 13.41
N SER A 237 0.60 5.29 13.41
CA SER A 237 -0.71 5.85 13.75
C SER A 237 -1.87 5.38 12.85
N SER A 238 -1.57 4.92 11.63
CA SER A 238 -2.59 4.38 10.73
C SER A 238 -2.84 2.89 10.91
N VAL A 239 -1.96 2.18 11.63
CA VAL A 239 -2.12 0.73 11.89
C VAL A 239 -3.24 0.51 12.90
N ASP A 240 -3.34 1.39 13.89
CA ASP A 240 -4.36 1.30 14.94
C ASP A 240 -5.80 1.41 14.39
N LEU A 241 -5.97 1.94 13.18
CA LEU A 241 -7.25 2.00 12.47
C LEU A 241 -7.64 0.67 11.82
N ILE A 242 -6.67 -0.25 11.59
CA ILE A 242 -7.00 -1.57 11.03
C ILE A 242 -7.53 -2.44 12.15
N PRO A 243 -8.72 -3.05 12.01
CA PRO A 243 -9.22 -4.01 12.96
C PRO A 243 -8.17 -5.11 13.21
N LYS A 244 -7.84 -5.39 14.46
CA LYS A 244 -6.77 -6.33 14.82
C LYS A 244 -6.95 -7.72 14.19
N GLN A 245 -8.21 -8.16 14.04
CA GLN A 245 -8.55 -9.42 13.38
C GLN A 245 -8.22 -9.45 11.88
N GLN A 246 -8.06 -8.30 11.24
CA GLN A 246 -7.67 -8.21 9.82
C GLN A 246 -6.15 -8.23 9.66
N ILE A 247 -5.38 -7.90 10.70
CA ILE A 247 -3.91 -7.89 10.63
C ILE A 247 -3.40 -9.32 10.64
N ILE A 248 -2.72 -9.72 9.58
CA ILE A 248 -2.06 -11.03 9.46
C ILE A 248 -0.68 -10.94 10.13
N GLN A 249 0.12 -9.94 9.73
CA GLN A 249 1.47 -9.77 10.25
C GLN A 249 1.98 -8.33 10.06
N GLU A 250 2.70 -7.84 11.06
CA GLU A 250 3.49 -6.62 10.97
C GLU A 250 4.97 -6.95 10.77
N TYR A 251 5.60 -6.30 9.81
CA TYR A 251 7.04 -6.42 9.56
C TYR A 251 7.71 -5.11 9.97
N SER A 252 8.31 -5.10 11.14
CA SER A 252 9.07 -3.95 11.64
C SER A 252 10.28 -3.68 10.72
N ASN A 253 10.53 -2.42 10.45
CA ASN A 253 11.73 -1.99 9.75
C ASN A 253 12.67 -1.36 10.77
N GLU A 254 13.85 -1.96 10.99
CA GLU A 254 14.88 -1.48 11.92
C GLU A 254 15.30 -0.03 11.61
N GLU A 255 15.19 0.38 10.34
CA GLU A 255 15.57 1.73 9.88
C GLU A 255 14.50 2.80 10.15
N SER A 256 13.28 2.46 10.55
CA SER A 256 12.19 3.42 10.68
C SER A 256 11.20 3.06 11.80
N THR A 257 11.25 3.82 12.86
CA THR A 257 10.25 3.76 13.95
C THR A 257 8.89 4.34 13.55
N ARG A 258 8.82 5.16 12.49
CA ARG A 258 7.61 5.89 12.08
C ARG A 258 6.69 5.11 11.15
N THR A 259 7.21 4.10 10.46
CA THR A 259 6.45 3.32 9.46
C THR A 259 6.70 1.84 9.62
N VAL A 260 5.68 1.03 9.34
CA VAL A 260 5.71 -0.43 9.41
C VAL A 260 5.08 -1.00 8.13
N ASN A 261 5.56 -2.16 7.67
CA ASN A 261 4.88 -2.90 6.61
C ASN A 261 3.83 -3.81 7.26
N VAL A 262 2.57 -3.63 6.88
CA VAL A 262 1.44 -4.39 7.42
C VAL A 262 0.86 -5.27 6.33
N HIS A 263 0.78 -6.56 6.61
CA HIS A 263 0.07 -7.55 5.83
C HIS A 263 -1.30 -7.76 6.48
N TYR A 264 -2.37 -7.55 5.72
CA TYR A 264 -3.72 -7.57 6.26
C TYR A 264 -4.76 -8.03 5.24
N TYR A 265 -5.89 -8.56 5.74
CA TYR A 265 -7.05 -8.90 4.92
C TYR A 265 -7.79 -7.64 4.49
N LYS A 266 -8.22 -7.62 3.21
CA LYS A 266 -9.11 -6.59 2.66
C LYS A 266 -10.56 -6.98 2.91
N ASP A 267 -11.44 -5.98 3.01
CA ASP A 267 -12.89 -6.23 3.09
C ASP A 267 -13.43 -6.89 1.82
N LYS A 268 -12.89 -6.48 0.67
CA LYS A 268 -13.27 -7.03 -0.63
C LYS A 268 -12.38 -8.19 -1.02
N GLN A 269 -12.97 -9.36 -1.19
CA GLN A 269 -12.34 -10.54 -1.76
C GLN A 269 -12.69 -10.67 -3.24
N GLU A 270 -11.69 -10.93 -4.09
CA GLU A 270 -11.85 -11.19 -5.51
C GLU A 270 -11.19 -12.52 -5.88
N LEU A 271 -11.89 -13.33 -6.65
CA LEU A 271 -11.36 -14.53 -7.27
C LEU A 271 -11.15 -14.27 -8.75
N ILE A 272 -9.90 -14.29 -9.19
CA ILE A 272 -9.52 -13.92 -10.55
C ILE A 272 -9.01 -15.15 -11.28
N HIS A 273 -9.68 -15.48 -12.40
CA HIS A 273 -9.19 -16.52 -13.30
C HIS A 273 -7.90 -16.05 -13.98
N ILE A 274 -6.88 -16.92 -14.04
CA ILE A 274 -5.59 -16.61 -14.66
C ILE A 274 -5.29 -17.61 -15.80
N PRO A 275 -4.54 -17.17 -16.83
CA PRO A 275 -4.09 -18.04 -17.90
C PRO A 275 -3.21 -19.19 -17.37
N GLU A 276 -3.31 -20.35 -17.98
CA GLU A 276 -2.51 -21.53 -17.62
C GLU A 276 -1.00 -21.23 -17.65
N ALA A 277 -0.55 -20.47 -18.66
CA ALA A 277 0.85 -20.05 -18.76
C ALA A 277 1.35 -19.29 -17.51
N LEU A 278 0.49 -18.42 -16.93
CA LEU A 278 0.83 -17.74 -15.68
C LEU A 278 0.85 -18.73 -14.50
N TYR A 279 -0.09 -19.65 -14.43
CA TYR A 279 -0.10 -20.67 -13.38
C TYR A 279 1.18 -21.51 -13.39
N GLU A 280 1.64 -21.91 -14.57
CA GLU A 280 2.89 -22.64 -14.70
C GLU A 280 4.11 -21.80 -14.30
N LEU A 281 4.17 -20.53 -14.70
CA LEU A 281 5.22 -19.60 -14.26
C LEU A 281 5.25 -19.50 -12.73
N LEU A 282 4.10 -19.37 -12.08
CA LEU A 282 4.00 -19.28 -10.61
C LEU A 282 4.42 -20.61 -9.94
N SER A 283 4.08 -21.72 -10.54
CA SER A 283 4.50 -23.06 -10.07
C SER A 283 6.01 -23.25 -10.17
N GLN A 284 6.62 -22.79 -11.27
CA GLN A 284 8.08 -22.75 -11.43
C GLN A 284 8.72 -21.79 -10.41
N TRP A 285 8.14 -20.63 -10.22
CA TRP A 285 8.59 -19.66 -9.20
C TRP A 285 8.59 -20.28 -7.81
N LYS A 286 7.51 -20.98 -7.42
CA LYS A 286 7.43 -21.71 -6.15
C LYS A 286 8.54 -22.74 -5.99
N LYS A 287 8.77 -23.57 -7.01
CA LYS A 287 9.85 -24.56 -7.00
C LYS A 287 11.21 -23.90 -6.83
N ARG A 288 11.45 -22.77 -7.49
CA ARG A 288 12.72 -22.04 -7.38
C ARG A 288 12.89 -21.37 -6.03
N CYS A 289 11.83 -20.83 -5.46
CA CYS A 289 11.86 -20.30 -4.09
C CYS A 289 12.29 -21.37 -3.10
N ASN A 290 11.73 -22.55 -3.20
CA ASN A 290 12.07 -23.67 -2.32
C ASN A 290 13.47 -24.24 -2.58
N SER A 291 13.81 -24.58 -3.83
CA SER A 291 15.01 -25.36 -4.15
C SER A 291 16.30 -24.52 -4.31
N ILE A 292 16.17 -23.25 -4.74
CA ILE A 292 17.33 -22.42 -5.10
C ILE A 292 17.55 -21.29 -4.09
N TYR A 293 16.46 -20.63 -3.69
CA TYR A 293 16.53 -19.49 -2.78
C TYR A 293 16.34 -19.90 -1.32
N HIS A 294 15.88 -21.12 -1.05
CA HIS A 294 15.54 -21.65 0.28
C HIS A 294 14.58 -20.72 1.05
N PHE A 295 13.62 -20.15 0.33
CA PHE A 295 12.58 -19.32 0.92
C PHE A 295 11.45 -20.21 1.43
N ASP A 296 10.78 -19.76 2.49
CA ASP A 296 9.60 -20.42 2.99
C ASP A 296 8.47 -20.40 1.95
N THR A 297 7.98 -21.57 1.58
CA THR A 297 6.88 -21.76 0.61
C THR A 297 5.65 -22.40 1.23
N ASN A 298 5.53 -22.32 2.57
CA ASN A 298 4.32 -22.72 3.26
C ASN A 298 3.10 -21.94 2.76
N PRO A 299 1.89 -22.49 2.82
CA PRO A 299 0.70 -21.86 2.26
C PRO A 299 0.47 -20.41 2.69
N GLU A 300 0.77 -20.08 3.94
CA GLU A 300 0.56 -18.74 4.51
C GLU A 300 1.75 -17.78 4.33
N SER A 301 2.87 -18.28 3.79
CA SER A 301 4.04 -17.45 3.53
C SER A 301 3.88 -16.60 2.29
N LEU A 302 4.44 -15.38 2.32
CA LEU A 302 4.40 -14.45 1.19
C LEU A 302 5.10 -15.04 -0.04
N MET A 303 4.49 -14.87 -1.22
CA MET A 303 5.08 -15.27 -2.50
C MET A 303 6.31 -14.42 -2.86
N PHE A 304 6.39 -13.19 -2.38
CA PHE A 304 7.44 -12.23 -2.71
C PHE A 304 8.10 -11.68 -1.46
N THR A 305 9.27 -12.21 -1.15
CA THR A 305 10.07 -11.83 0.01
C THR A 305 11.43 -11.27 -0.40
N THR A 306 12.02 -10.47 0.48
CA THR A 306 13.43 -10.10 0.43
C THR A 306 14.17 -11.02 1.38
N HIS A 307 15.10 -11.81 0.87
CA HIS A 307 15.89 -12.77 1.64
C HIS A 307 15.05 -13.82 2.41
N GLY A 308 13.87 -14.18 1.91
CA GLY A 308 13.04 -15.25 2.43
C GLY A 308 12.12 -14.91 3.60
N ILE A 309 12.34 -13.79 4.30
CA ILE A 309 11.62 -13.45 5.53
C ILE A 309 10.86 -12.13 5.41
N ALA A 310 11.55 -11.06 5.04
CA ALA A 310 10.95 -9.74 4.92
C ALA A 310 10.16 -9.58 3.62
N PRO A 311 9.08 -8.79 3.59
CA PRO A 311 8.35 -8.47 2.37
C PRO A 311 9.26 -7.84 1.31
N TYR A 312 8.97 -8.11 0.03
CA TYR A 312 9.68 -7.47 -1.07
C TYR A 312 9.34 -5.97 -1.11
N ASP A 313 10.35 -5.12 -0.88
CA ASP A 313 10.18 -3.67 -0.71
C ASP A 313 9.74 -3.01 -2.04
N ASP A 314 8.71 -2.17 -1.96
CA ASP A 314 8.17 -1.40 -3.08
C ASP A 314 9.23 -0.47 -3.73
N ARG A 315 10.18 0.05 -2.94
CA ARG A 315 11.31 0.85 -3.44
C ARG A 315 12.29 0.05 -4.28
N LEU A 316 12.50 -1.23 -3.94
CA LEU A 316 13.32 -2.14 -4.74
C LEU A 316 12.66 -2.42 -6.09
N MET A 317 11.35 -2.65 -6.11
CA MET A 317 10.60 -2.82 -7.36
C MET A 317 10.70 -1.58 -8.25
N LEU A 318 10.49 -0.39 -7.69
CA LEU A 318 10.65 0.88 -8.42
C LEU A 318 12.08 1.10 -8.93
N LYS A 319 13.08 0.66 -8.19
CA LYS A 319 14.48 0.70 -8.62
C LYS A 319 14.71 -0.26 -9.79
N HIS A 320 14.22 -1.48 -9.69
CA HIS A 320 14.48 -2.51 -10.70
C HIS A 320 13.75 -2.21 -12.02
N ILE A 321 12.48 -1.76 -11.99
CA ILE A 321 11.80 -1.34 -13.23
C ILE A 321 12.49 -0.14 -13.89
N ARG A 322 12.98 0.80 -13.08
CA ARG A 322 13.78 1.92 -13.61
C ARG A 322 15.05 1.45 -14.27
N LEU A 323 15.82 0.56 -13.62
CA LEU A 323 17.06 0.01 -14.18
C LEU A 323 16.78 -0.75 -15.48
N THR A 324 15.66 -1.47 -15.58
CA THR A 324 15.25 -2.18 -16.79
C THR A 324 14.95 -1.17 -17.92
N THR A 325 14.12 -0.16 -17.65
CA THR A 325 13.78 0.85 -18.66
C THR A 325 14.99 1.70 -19.10
N ASP A 326 15.87 2.05 -18.14
CA ASP A 326 17.11 2.80 -18.46
C ASP A 326 18.05 1.98 -19.36
N LYS A 327 18.22 0.67 -19.10
CA LYS A 327 19.03 -0.24 -19.93
C LYS A 327 18.47 -0.39 -21.35
N LEU A 328 17.15 -0.44 -21.47
CA LEU A 328 16.47 -0.55 -22.75
C LEU A 328 16.35 0.79 -23.49
N LYS A 329 16.86 1.87 -22.89
CA LYS A 329 16.70 3.25 -23.41
C LYS A 329 15.25 3.67 -23.62
N LEU A 330 14.34 3.06 -22.87
CA LEU A 330 12.92 3.37 -22.89
C LEU A 330 12.60 4.54 -21.94
N PRO A 331 11.53 5.30 -22.22
CA PRO A 331 11.04 6.29 -21.29
C PRO A 331 10.56 5.60 -20.00
N ARG A 332 10.35 6.40 -18.95
CA ARG A 332 10.01 5.89 -17.61
C ARG A 332 8.61 5.28 -17.59
N HIS A 333 8.53 4.01 -17.34
CA HIS A 333 7.29 3.25 -17.13
C HIS A 333 7.08 2.93 -15.64
N THR A 334 5.84 2.67 -15.23
CA THR A 334 5.48 2.36 -13.85
C THR A 334 4.58 1.13 -13.78
N LEU A 335 4.62 0.39 -12.67
CA LEU A 335 3.72 -0.75 -12.45
C LEU A 335 2.24 -0.34 -12.40
N MET A 336 1.95 0.87 -11.92
CA MET A 336 0.59 1.44 -11.99
C MET A 336 0.14 1.65 -13.44
N GLY A 337 1.04 2.09 -14.32
CA GLY A 337 0.78 2.20 -15.76
C GLY A 337 0.54 0.83 -16.40
N LEU A 338 1.28 -0.22 -15.99
CA LEU A 338 1.06 -1.59 -16.45
C LEU A 338 -0.33 -2.10 -16.05
N LYS A 339 -0.74 -1.86 -14.79
CA LYS A 339 -2.10 -2.16 -14.34
C LYS A 339 -3.15 -1.45 -15.21
N ALA A 340 -2.97 -0.16 -15.50
CA ALA A 340 -3.90 0.57 -16.37
C ALA A 340 -3.91 0.02 -17.80
N PHE A 341 -2.76 -0.44 -18.29
CA PHE A 341 -2.61 -1.04 -19.61
C PHE A 341 -3.27 -2.41 -19.71
N SER A 342 -3.27 -3.23 -18.66
CA SER A 342 -3.89 -4.56 -18.64
C SER A 342 -5.39 -4.55 -18.99
N ASN A 343 -6.05 -3.43 -18.82
CA ASN A 343 -7.48 -3.25 -19.13
C ASN A 343 -7.72 -2.59 -20.52
N LYS A 344 -6.65 -2.31 -21.29
CA LYS A 344 -6.79 -1.74 -22.63
C LYS A 344 -7.07 -2.83 -23.66
N VAL A 345 -7.73 -2.41 -24.73
CA VAL A 345 -8.03 -3.21 -25.91
C VAL A 345 -7.30 -2.67 -27.12
N ASP A 346 -7.11 -3.52 -28.12
CA ASP A 346 -6.59 -3.13 -29.44
C ASP A 346 -7.67 -2.41 -30.28
N VAL A 347 -7.34 -2.12 -31.52
CA VAL A 347 -8.26 -1.45 -32.48
C VAL A 347 -9.48 -2.31 -32.85
N ASP A 348 -9.39 -3.63 -32.68
CA ASP A 348 -10.47 -4.58 -32.94
C ASP A 348 -11.28 -4.92 -31.68
N GLY A 349 -10.99 -4.24 -30.55
CA GLY A 349 -11.68 -4.45 -29.27
C GLY A 349 -11.20 -5.68 -28.50
N ARG A 350 -10.11 -6.34 -28.91
CA ARG A 350 -9.54 -7.49 -28.20
C ARG A 350 -8.62 -7.00 -27.07
N SER A 351 -8.72 -7.66 -25.92
CA SER A 351 -7.86 -7.37 -24.80
C SER A 351 -6.39 -7.67 -25.13
N TYR A 352 -5.49 -6.69 -24.87
CA TYR A 352 -4.04 -6.91 -25.01
C TYR A 352 -3.53 -8.05 -24.14
N ARG A 353 -4.17 -8.30 -23.01
CA ARG A 353 -3.89 -9.43 -22.13
C ARG A 353 -4.19 -10.76 -22.82
N ASP A 354 -5.37 -10.87 -23.45
CA ASP A 354 -5.78 -12.11 -24.11
C ASP A 354 -4.92 -12.37 -25.35
N ILE A 355 -4.57 -11.33 -26.11
CA ILE A 355 -3.62 -11.42 -27.23
C ILE A 355 -2.29 -11.97 -26.74
N TYR A 356 -1.71 -11.36 -25.68
CA TYR A 356 -0.41 -11.77 -25.16
C TYR A 356 -0.39 -13.25 -24.73
N TYR A 357 -1.36 -13.69 -23.93
CA TYR A 357 -1.39 -15.08 -23.45
C TYR A 357 -1.81 -16.10 -24.51
N TYR A 358 -2.46 -15.65 -25.57
CA TYR A 358 -2.69 -16.48 -26.75
C TYR A 358 -1.39 -16.69 -27.56
N GLU A 359 -0.64 -15.62 -27.78
CA GLU A 359 0.65 -15.66 -28.51
C GLU A 359 1.76 -16.33 -27.70
N HIS A 360 1.73 -16.20 -26.37
CA HIS A 360 2.74 -16.68 -25.44
C HIS A 360 2.14 -17.73 -24.49
N SER A 361 1.80 -18.91 -25.05
CA SER A 361 1.29 -20.03 -24.25
C SER A 361 2.31 -20.59 -23.25
N ASN A 362 3.59 -20.29 -23.43
CA ASN A 362 4.70 -20.69 -22.57
C ASN A 362 5.52 -19.46 -22.16
N ILE A 363 5.24 -18.90 -20.99
CA ILE A 363 6.00 -17.79 -20.44
C ILE A 363 7.02 -18.29 -19.42
N SER A 364 8.26 -17.86 -19.57
CA SER A 364 9.34 -18.18 -18.64
C SER A 364 10.27 -17.00 -18.48
N PHE A 365 10.93 -16.91 -17.32
CA PHE A 365 11.98 -15.93 -17.14
C PHE A 365 13.25 -16.34 -17.90
N ASP A 366 13.78 -15.41 -18.71
CA ASP A 366 15.01 -15.67 -19.46
C ASP A 366 16.27 -15.58 -18.59
N TYR A 367 16.92 -16.71 -18.38
CA TYR A 367 18.19 -16.83 -17.66
C TYR A 367 19.41 -16.74 -18.56
N SER A 368 19.27 -16.73 -19.88
CA SER A 368 20.40 -16.79 -20.82
C SER A 368 21.31 -15.57 -20.73
N GLY A 369 20.71 -14.40 -20.43
CA GLY A 369 21.45 -13.16 -20.25
C GLY A 369 22.20 -13.02 -18.91
N LEU A 370 22.12 -14.01 -18.02
CA LEU A 370 22.88 -14.06 -16.78
C LEU A 370 24.04 -15.04 -16.95
N THR A 371 25.28 -14.59 -16.77
CA THR A 371 26.43 -15.50 -16.76
C THR A 371 26.30 -16.50 -15.61
N ALA A 372 26.89 -17.69 -15.75
CA ALA A 372 26.91 -18.69 -14.68
C ALA A 372 27.46 -18.11 -13.36
N LYS A 373 28.45 -17.18 -13.47
CA LYS A 373 29.04 -16.49 -12.33
C LYS A 373 28.07 -15.52 -11.67
N GLU A 374 27.28 -14.77 -12.42
CA GLU A 374 26.26 -13.85 -11.89
C GLU A 374 25.10 -14.63 -11.23
N LYS A 375 24.70 -15.76 -11.82
CA LYS A 375 23.73 -16.69 -11.23
C LYS A 375 24.21 -17.20 -9.87
N ALA A 376 25.46 -17.67 -9.80
CA ALA A 376 26.04 -18.19 -8.58
C ALA A 376 26.23 -17.10 -7.50
N VAL A 377 26.69 -15.90 -7.90
CA VAL A 377 26.86 -14.77 -6.97
C VAL A 377 25.50 -14.29 -6.42
N LYS A 378 24.47 -14.24 -7.26
CA LYS A 378 23.13 -13.82 -6.82
C LYS A 378 22.55 -14.82 -5.83
N ILE A 379 22.63 -16.12 -6.12
CA ILE A 379 22.17 -17.21 -5.26
C ILE A 379 22.93 -17.20 -3.93
N ASN A 380 24.26 -17.15 -3.97
CA ASN A 380 25.07 -17.14 -2.75
C ASN A 380 24.83 -15.89 -1.90
N LYS A 381 24.64 -14.72 -2.51
CA LYS A 381 24.37 -13.47 -1.79
C LYS A 381 23.00 -13.49 -1.10
N GLU A 382 21.98 -14.03 -1.75
CA GLU A 382 20.64 -14.17 -1.18
C GLU A 382 20.62 -15.21 -0.05
N PHE A 383 21.28 -16.37 -0.28
CA PHE A 383 21.45 -17.42 0.72
C PHE A 383 22.21 -16.93 1.96
N THR A 384 23.36 -16.25 1.76
CA THR A 384 24.17 -15.71 2.89
C THR A 384 23.39 -14.67 3.70
N LYS A 385 22.50 -13.90 3.06
CA LYS A 385 21.70 -12.89 3.76
C LYS A 385 20.53 -13.51 4.55
N SER A 386 19.90 -14.58 4.05
CA SER A 386 18.88 -15.31 4.81
C SER A 386 19.49 -16.00 6.04
N MET A 387 20.61 -16.69 5.85
CA MET A 387 21.35 -17.32 6.96
C MET A 387 21.78 -16.32 8.06
N LYS A 388 22.25 -15.12 7.65
CA LYS A 388 22.66 -14.08 8.63
C LYS A 388 21.50 -13.56 9.50
N LYS A 389 20.25 -13.73 9.08
CA LYS A 389 19.06 -13.27 9.84
C LYS A 389 18.57 -14.30 10.86
N GLU A 390 18.81 -15.58 10.61
CA GLU A 390 18.28 -16.69 11.42
C GLU A 390 19.23 -17.16 12.52
N LEU A 391 20.54 -16.84 12.43
CA LEU A 391 21.54 -17.31 13.38
C LEU A 391 21.90 -16.28 14.46
N PRO A 392 22.18 -16.69 15.71
CA PRO A 392 22.77 -15.84 16.73
C PRO A 392 24.09 -15.22 16.26
N ASP A 393 24.45 -14.05 16.78
CA ASP A 393 25.60 -13.27 16.28
C ASP A 393 26.94 -14.01 16.32
N LYS A 394 27.11 -14.98 17.19
CA LYS A 394 28.32 -15.81 17.31
C LYS A 394 28.45 -16.81 16.16
N ASP A 395 27.31 -17.40 15.74
CA ASP A 395 27.27 -18.41 14.68
C ASP A 395 27.23 -17.79 13.28
N LYS A 396 26.89 -16.50 13.18
CA LYS A 396 26.89 -15.74 11.91
C LYS A 396 28.27 -15.64 11.28
N LYS A 397 29.32 -15.51 12.11
CA LYS A 397 30.71 -15.37 11.63
C LYS A 397 31.20 -16.70 11.05
N ASP A 398 30.95 -17.78 11.77
CA ASP A 398 31.36 -19.13 11.37
C ASP A 398 30.61 -19.61 10.12
N ALA A 399 29.32 -19.31 10.01
CA ALA A 399 28.52 -19.61 8.82
C ALA A 399 28.98 -18.82 7.57
N VAL A 400 29.41 -17.58 7.73
CA VAL A 400 29.94 -16.75 6.62
C VAL A 400 31.29 -17.27 6.15
N ASP A 401 32.16 -17.68 7.05
CA ASP A 401 33.47 -18.23 6.71
C ASP A 401 33.33 -19.61 6.07
N LEU A 402 32.38 -20.43 6.55
CA LEU A 402 32.03 -21.71 5.92
C LEU A 402 31.48 -21.54 4.50
N VAL A 403 30.57 -20.60 4.27
CA VAL A 403 30.02 -20.30 2.94
C VAL A 403 31.10 -19.75 2.00
N LYS A 404 32.07 -19.00 2.54
CA LYS A 404 33.22 -18.48 1.77
C LYS A 404 34.15 -19.61 1.34
N GLN A 405 34.46 -20.53 2.25
CA GLN A 405 35.26 -21.74 1.94
C GLN A 405 34.53 -22.65 0.94
N LEU A 406 33.20 -22.80 1.06
CA LEU A 406 32.37 -23.53 0.10
C LEU A 406 32.30 -22.89 -1.29
N SER A 407 32.44 -21.58 -1.39
CA SER A 407 32.44 -20.88 -2.68
C SER A 407 33.76 -20.97 -3.42
N GLU A 408 34.87 -21.19 -2.70
CA GLU A 408 36.22 -21.18 -3.25
C GLU A 408 36.76 -22.58 -3.63
N ASP A 409 36.25 -23.66 -3.00
CA ASP A 409 36.76 -25.03 -3.27
C ASP A 409 35.67 -25.98 -3.80
N LYS A 410 35.87 -26.43 -5.05
CA LYS A 410 35.00 -27.36 -5.78
C LYS A 410 34.90 -28.75 -5.12
N ASN A 411 35.93 -29.19 -4.40
CA ASN A 411 35.97 -30.50 -3.75
C ASN A 411 35.25 -30.50 -2.40
N ILE A 412 35.34 -29.39 -1.67
CA ILE A 412 34.60 -29.21 -0.40
C ILE A 412 33.11 -29.14 -0.70
N ARG A 413 32.71 -28.46 -1.77
CA ARG A 413 31.33 -28.39 -2.24
C ARG A 413 30.73 -29.77 -2.55
N LYS A 414 31.52 -30.65 -3.19
CA LYS A 414 31.11 -32.01 -3.52
C LYS A 414 30.97 -32.88 -2.27
N LYS A 415 31.89 -32.78 -1.33
CA LYS A 415 31.84 -33.51 -0.03
C LYS A 415 30.68 -33.09 0.85
N LEU A 416 30.34 -31.81 0.89
CA LEU A 416 29.19 -31.33 1.68
C LEU A 416 27.84 -31.68 1.06
N LEU A 417 27.72 -31.62 -0.27
CA LEU A 417 26.55 -32.13 -0.98
C LEU A 417 26.33 -33.62 -0.74
N MET A 418 27.39 -34.42 -0.73
CA MET A 418 27.29 -35.85 -0.39
C MET A 418 26.87 -36.09 1.06
N LYS A 419 27.42 -35.33 2.03
CA LYS A 419 27.01 -35.41 3.43
C LYS A 419 25.58 -34.93 3.68
N LEU A 420 25.09 -33.91 2.97
CA LEU A 420 23.70 -33.45 3.07
C LEU A 420 22.73 -34.48 2.49
N LEU A 421 23.13 -35.14 1.41
CA LEU A 421 22.35 -36.24 0.83
C LEU A 421 22.32 -37.48 1.73
N GLU A 422 23.39 -37.76 2.46
CA GLU A 422 23.45 -38.84 3.47
C GLU A 422 22.54 -38.54 4.69
N ILE A 423 22.45 -37.28 5.10
CA ILE A 423 21.56 -36.84 6.20
C ILE A 423 20.07 -36.89 5.76
N GLU A 424 19.75 -36.57 4.50
CA GLU A 424 18.37 -36.65 3.96
C GLU A 424 17.94 -38.08 3.69
N SER A 425 18.88 -39.00 3.41
CA SER A 425 18.60 -40.42 3.17
C SER A 425 18.44 -41.28 4.44
N GLY A 426 18.74 -40.71 5.62
CA GLY A 426 18.48 -41.40 6.90
C GLY A 426 19.41 -42.56 7.24
N GLU A 427 20.62 -42.62 6.60
CA GLU A 427 21.70 -43.53 6.99
C GLU A 427 22.80 -42.83 7.80
#